data_b5c54e19838b91427ca0f44a515b9170
#
_entry.id   b5c54e19838b91427ca0f44a515b9170
#
_cell.length_a   1.000
_cell.length_b   1.000
_cell.length_c   1.000
_cell.angle_alpha   90.00
_cell.angle_beta   90.00
_cell.angle_gamma   90.00
#
_symmetry.space_group_name_H-M   'P 1'
#
loop_
_entity.id
_entity.type
_entity.pdbx_description
1 polymer ?
#
loop_
_entity_poly.entity_id
_entity_poly.type
_entity_poly.pdbx_seq_one_letter_code
_entity_poly.pdbx_strand_id
1 'polypeptide(L)'
;ILTKNFFNKKNINKVWMSHADQVSKLPKNFNVIASSQNSKFAIIENKKKNFYGVQFHPEVTHTENGKKLINNFIFLICKIKRNWSSKDQKIKLIKDVQNLVGKNKVICALSGGVDSSVVAQLLNKAIGKKLFCIFVNTGLLRKNEEIQVVKTFKKKLKINLIYVNAENEFLRKLNNVSDPEKKRKIIGNLFIKIFERYAKRIKNVKF
;
A
#
# COMPACT_ATOMS: atom_id res chain seq x y z
N ILE A 1 24.98 -18.81 -2.89
CA ILE A 1 24.02 -18.50 -3.96
C ILE A 1 23.27 -17.20 -3.63
N LEU A 2 22.73 -17.03 -2.40
CA LEU A 2 21.98 -15.85 -1.98
C LEU A 2 22.73 -14.54 -2.27
N THR A 3 24.02 -14.47 -1.93
CA THR A 3 24.85 -13.28 -2.03
C THR A 3 25.57 -13.11 -3.38
N LYS A 4 25.19 -13.86 -4.41
CA LYS A 4 25.79 -13.74 -5.74
C LYS A 4 25.64 -12.32 -6.27
N ASN A 5 26.75 -11.65 -6.55
CA ASN A 5 26.81 -10.25 -7.00
C ASN A 5 26.13 -9.24 -6.06
N PHE A 6 25.92 -9.61 -4.80
CA PHE A 6 25.38 -8.70 -3.78
C PHE A 6 26.47 -7.77 -3.29
N PHE A 7 27.62 -8.31 -2.88
CA PHE A 7 28.73 -7.51 -2.38
C PHE A 7 29.40 -6.74 -3.52
N ASN A 8 29.91 -5.56 -3.19
CA ASN A 8 30.76 -4.78 -4.09
C ASN A 8 32.18 -5.38 -4.20
N LYS A 9 33.05 -4.77 -5.00
CA LYS A 9 34.43 -5.25 -5.21
C LYS A 9 35.27 -5.35 -3.93
N LYS A 10 34.89 -4.61 -2.89
CA LYS A 10 35.57 -4.63 -1.57
C LYS A 10 34.91 -5.61 -0.59
N ASN A 11 33.92 -6.39 -1.02
CA ASN A 11 33.08 -7.26 -0.18
C ASN A 11 32.37 -6.54 0.95
N ILE A 12 32.03 -5.27 0.77
CA ILE A 12 31.33 -4.42 1.74
C ILE A 12 30.14 -3.79 1.06
N ASN A 13 28.98 -3.77 1.73
CA ASN A 13 27.80 -3.05 1.27
C ASN A 13 27.22 -2.23 2.42
N LYS A 14 26.72 -1.04 2.08
CA LYS A 14 25.88 -0.28 2.98
C LYS A 14 24.48 -0.86 2.97
N VAL A 15 23.95 -1.19 4.16
CA VAL A 15 22.61 -1.77 4.32
C VAL A 15 21.81 -0.99 5.35
N TRP A 16 20.49 -0.96 5.19
CA TRP A 16 19.60 -0.30 6.13
C TRP A 16 19.12 -1.29 7.19
N MET A 17 19.47 -1.02 8.44
CA MET A 17 19.00 -1.77 9.61
C MET A 17 18.10 -0.88 10.45
N SER A 18 16.94 -1.40 10.86
CA SER A 18 16.00 -0.73 11.75
C SER A 18 15.36 -1.78 12.67
N HIS A 19 16.09 -2.09 13.78
CA HIS A 19 15.64 -3.10 14.73
C HIS A 19 16.21 -2.78 16.12
N ALA A 20 15.44 -3.09 17.17
CA ALA A 20 15.88 -3.03 18.56
C ALA A 20 16.51 -4.35 19.00
N ASP A 21 15.99 -5.48 18.49
CA ASP A 21 16.43 -6.82 18.82
C ASP A 21 17.40 -7.38 17.77
N GLN A 22 18.28 -8.26 18.19
CA GLN A 22 19.21 -8.96 17.31
C GLN A 22 19.33 -10.43 17.70
N VAL A 23 19.73 -11.25 16.74
CA VAL A 23 20.04 -12.66 17.00
C VAL A 23 21.26 -12.73 17.89
N SER A 24 21.13 -13.31 19.10
CA SER A 24 22.21 -13.46 20.07
C SER A 24 22.98 -14.77 19.88
N LYS A 25 22.30 -15.83 19.42
CA LYS A 25 22.87 -17.16 19.23
C LYS A 25 22.40 -17.78 17.93
N LEU A 26 23.35 -18.33 17.18
CA LEU A 26 23.06 -19.00 15.91
C LEU A 26 22.46 -20.38 16.15
N PRO A 27 21.36 -20.77 15.49
CA PRO A 27 20.82 -22.13 15.57
C PRO A 27 21.80 -23.16 14.99
N LYS A 28 21.68 -24.42 15.43
CA LYS A 28 22.49 -25.52 14.88
C LYS A 28 22.33 -25.61 13.35
N ASN A 29 23.44 -25.87 12.64
CA ASN A 29 23.50 -26.03 11.17
C ASN A 29 23.25 -24.74 10.37
N PHE A 30 23.30 -23.57 11.00
CA PHE A 30 23.38 -22.29 10.30
C PHE A 30 24.81 -21.81 10.21
N ASN A 31 25.16 -21.19 9.08
CA ASN A 31 26.44 -20.54 8.83
C ASN A 31 26.24 -19.03 8.72
N VAL A 32 27.20 -18.27 9.19
CA VAL A 32 27.24 -16.82 8.99
C VAL A 32 27.81 -16.54 7.60
N ILE A 33 27.10 -15.76 6.81
CA ILE A 33 27.53 -15.33 5.47
C ILE A 33 28.10 -13.91 5.52
N ALA A 34 27.49 -13.06 6.34
CA ALA A 34 27.95 -11.69 6.55
C ALA A 34 27.67 -11.22 7.97
N SER A 35 28.50 -10.30 8.42
CA SER A 35 28.34 -9.58 9.69
C SER A 35 28.43 -8.07 9.44
N SER A 36 27.96 -7.28 10.39
CA SER A 36 28.16 -5.85 10.44
C SER A 36 28.74 -5.45 11.79
N GLN A 37 29.12 -4.18 11.93
CA GLN A 37 29.63 -3.66 13.18
C GLN A 37 28.68 -3.90 14.36
N ASN A 38 27.37 -3.77 14.12
CA ASN A 38 26.33 -3.86 15.15
C ASN A 38 25.53 -5.18 15.13
N SER A 39 25.81 -6.09 14.19
CA SER A 39 25.14 -7.38 14.11
C SER A 39 26.10 -8.46 13.62
N LYS A 40 26.42 -9.41 14.49
CA LYS A 40 27.28 -10.57 14.15
C LYS A 40 26.64 -11.48 13.11
N PHE A 41 25.32 -11.49 13.00
CA PHE A 41 24.53 -12.40 12.17
C PHE A 41 23.71 -11.63 11.14
N ALA A 42 24.35 -10.72 10.39
CA ALA A 42 23.66 -9.87 9.42
C ALA A 42 23.07 -10.67 8.26
N ILE A 43 23.75 -11.73 7.79
CA ILE A 43 23.21 -12.72 6.85
C ILE A 43 23.60 -14.11 7.35
N ILE A 44 22.60 -15.00 7.44
CA ILE A 44 22.79 -16.40 7.86
C ILE A 44 22.13 -17.34 6.86
N GLU A 45 22.66 -18.59 6.76
CA GLU A 45 22.05 -19.61 5.91
C GLU A 45 22.10 -21.01 6.54
N ASN A 46 21.11 -21.83 6.26
CA ASN A 46 21.14 -23.27 6.38
C ASN A 46 20.92 -23.89 4.99
N LYS A 47 22.02 -24.26 4.34
CA LYS A 47 21.98 -24.79 2.97
C LYS A 47 21.16 -26.07 2.82
N LYS A 48 21.20 -26.97 3.82
CA LYS A 48 20.45 -28.23 3.77
C LYS A 48 18.94 -28.03 3.76
N LYS A 49 18.46 -27.01 4.49
CA LYS A 49 17.03 -26.69 4.60
C LYS A 49 16.60 -25.56 3.66
N ASN A 50 17.50 -24.94 2.91
CA ASN A 50 17.27 -23.73 2.12
C ASN A 50 16.68 -22.58 2.93
N PHE A 51 17.12 -22.44 4.18
CA PHE A 51 16.69 -21.34 5.05
C PHE A 51 17.76 -20.23 5.02
N TYR A 52 17.29 -19.01 4.87
CA TYR A 52 18.13 -17.81 4.82
C TYR A 52 17.52 -16.73 5.70
N GLY A 53 18.37 -16.04 6.46
CA GLY A 53 17.96 -14.93 7.31
C GLY A 53 18.82 -13.70 7.02
N VAL A 54 18.18 -12.53 7.01
CA VAL A 54 18.85 -11.22 6.94
C VAL A 54 18.33 -10.32 8.05
N GLN A 55 19.22 -9.56 8.68
CA GLN A 55 18.89 -8.66 9.78
C GLN A 55 18.65 -7.22 9.29
N PHE A 56 18.69 -6.97 8.01
CA PHE A 56 18.49 -5.67 7.39
C PHE A 56 17.35 -5.72 6.37
N HIS A 57 16.91 -4.56 5.90
CA HIS A 57 15.86 -4.40 4.92
C HIS A 57 16.44 -4.42 3.48
N PRO A 58 16.41 -5.54 2.76
CA PRO A 58 16.91 -5.60 1.39
C PRO A 58 15.99 -4.91 0.37
N GLU A 59 14.74 -4.65 0.73
CA GLU A 59 13.72 -4.06 -0.15
C GLU A 59 13.84 -2.55 -0.28
N VAL A 60 14.47 -1.86 0.68
CA VAL A 60 14.54 -0.40 0.68
C VAL A 60 15.67 0.14 -0.21
N THR A 61 15.49 1.35 -0.72
CA THR A 61 16.46 2.02 -1.61
C THR A 61 17.82 2.31 -0.95
N HIS A 62 17.86 2.38 0.38
CA HIS A 62 19.08 2.64 1.16
C HIS A 62 19.97 1.40 1.29
N THR A 63 19.50 0.21 0.92
CA THR A 63 20.31 -1.00 0.90
C THR A 63 20.93 -1.20 -0.47
N GLU A 64 22.27 -1.09 -0.54
CA GLU A 64 23.02 -1.32 -1.77
C GLU A 64 22.82 -2.76 -2.28
N ASN A 65 22.49 -2.88 -3.56
CA ASN A 65 22.26 -4.17 -4.21
C ASN A 65 21.17 -5.06 -3.55
N GLY A 66 20.33 -4.53 -2.64
CA GLY A 66 19.30 -5.32 -1.97
C GLY A 66 18.37 -6.05 -2.93
N LYS A 67 18.02 -5.41 -4.04
CA LYS A 67 17.23 -6.01 -5.13
C LYS A 67 17.89 -7.27 -5.75
N LYS A 68 19.24 -7.30 -5.81
CA LYS A 68 19.95 -8.50 -6.29
C LYS A 68 19.81 -9.66 -5.32
N LEU A 69 19.91 -9.38 -4.02
CA LEU A 69 19.75 -10.38 -2.97
C LEU A 69 18.35 -11.00 -3.01
N ILE A 70 17.30 -10.18 -3.10
CA ILE A 70 15.92 -10.64 -3.25
C ILE A 70 15.76 -11.47 -4.52
N ASN A 71 16.29 -11.02 -5.66
CA ASN A 71 16.23 -11.75 -6.93
C ASN A 71 16.95 -13.11 -6.85
N ASN A 72 18.11 -13.17 -6.19
CA ASN A 72 18.83 -14.42 -5.98
C ASN A 72 17.99 -15.42 -5.17
N PHE A 73 17.34 -14.95 -4.11
CA PHE A 73 16.45 -15.80 -3.31
C PHE A 73 15.29 -16.33 -4.18
N ILE A 74 14.58 -15.44 -4.85
CA ILE A 74 13.40 -15.82 -5.65
C ILE A 74 13.75 -16.74 -6.82
N PHE A 75 14.76 -16.36 -7.61
CA PHE A 75 15.01 -17.02 -8.89
C PHE A 75 16.09 -18.11 -8.84
N LEU A 76 17.11 -17.97 -7.98
CA LEU A 76 18.19 -18.96 -7.91
C LEU A 76 17.95 -20.01 -6.82
N ILE A 77 17.33 -19.63 -5.70
CA ILE A 77 17.08 -20.55 -4.58
C ILE A 77 15.69 -21.16 -4.72
N CYS A 78 14.64 -20.34 -4.75
CA CYS A 78 13.25 -20.80 -4.88
C CYS A 78 12.89 -21.27 -6.30
N LYS A 79 13.71 -20.96 -7.32
CA LYS A 79 13.50 -21.31 -8.72
C LYS A 79 12.13 -20.89 -9.27
N ILE A 80 11.57 -19.79 -8.77
CA ILE A 80 10.28 -19.27 -9.21
C ILE A 80 10.42 -18.74 -10.65
N LYS A 81 9.46 -19.11 -11.50
CA LYS A 81 9.42 -18.64 -12.89
C LYS A 81 8.88 -17.19 -12.94
N ARG A 82 9.40 -16.38 -13.88
CA ARG A 82 8.90 -15.02 -14.15
C ARG A 82 7.64 -15.10 -15.02
N ASN A 83 6.52 -15.53 -14.42
CA ASN A 83 5.23 -15.67 -15.11
C ASN A 83 4.18 -14.65 -14.64
N TRP A 84 4.59 -13.62 -13.90
CA TRP A 84 3.71 -12.55 -13.42
C TRP A 84 4.12 -11.20 -14.01
N SER A 85 3.13 -10.43 -14.45
CA SER A 85 3.29 -9.09 -14.98
C SER A 85 2.23 -8.17 -14.37
N SER A 86 2.64 -7.02 -13.85
CA SER A 86 1.72 -6.01 -13.34
C SER A 86 0.77 -5.47 -14.42
N LYS A 87 1.22 -5.45 -15.69
CA LYS A 87 0.40 -5.05 -16.83
C LYS A 87 -0.75 -6.04 -17.06
N ASP A 88 -0.46 -7.34 -17.05
CA ASP A 88 -1.47 -8.38 -17.26
C ASP A 88 -2.46 -8.45 -16.11
N GLN A 89 -1.97 -8.30 -14.87
CA GLN A 89 -2.83 -8.19 -13.68
C GLN A 89 -3.78 -6.99 -13.76
N LYS A 90 -3.31 -5.84 -14.21
CA LYS A 90 -4.15 -4.66 -14.39
C LYS A 90 -5.24 -4.90 -15.43
N ILE A 91 -4.91 -5.53 -16.56
CA ILE A 91 -5.89 -5.86 -17.61
C ILE A 91 -6.92 -6.84 -17.07
N LYS A 92 -6.47 -7.87 -16.34
CA LYS A 92 -7.35 -8.85 -15.69
C LYS A 92 -8.29 -8.17 -14.70
N LEU A 93 -7.77 -7.36 -13.76
CA LEU A 93 -8.58 -6.63 -12.78
C LEU A 93 -9.65 -5.75 -13.44
N ILE A 94 -9.31 -5.05 -14.52
CA ILE A 94 -10.28 -4.23 -15.26
C ILE A 94 -11.42 -5.10 -15.83
N LYS A 95 -11.09 -6.25 -16.43
CA LYS A 95 -12.10 -7.19 -16.96
C LYS A 95 -12.97 -7.79 -15.86
N ASP A 96 -12.35 -8.20 -14.75
CA ASP A 96 -13.06 -8.78 -13.60
C ASP A 96 -14.08 -7.76 -13.03
N VAL A 97 -13.65 -6.51 -12.87
CA VAL A 97 -14.53 -5.41 -12.44
C VAL A 97 -15.66 -5.17 -13.44
N GLN A 98 -15.39 -5.15 -14.75
CA GLN A 98 -16.41 -4.98 -15.78
C GLN A 98 -17.48 -6.06 -15.70
N ASN A 99 -17.06 -7.32 -15.56
CA ASN A 99 -17.94 -8.48 -15.47
C ASN A 99 -18.78 -8.44 -14.18
N LEU A 100 -18.15 -8.13 -13.05
CA LEU A 100 -18.82 -8.08 -11.74
C LEU A 100 -19.87 -6.97 -11.68
N VAL A 101 -19.52 -5.78 -12.17
CA VAL A 101 -20.36 -4.59 -12.08
C VAL A 101 -21.50 -4.63 -13.09
N GLY A 102 -21.26 -5.12 -14.30
CA GLY A 102 -22.26 -5.19 -15.35
C GLY A 102 -22.94 -3.85 -15.61
N LYS A 103 -24.26 -3.78 -15.44
CA LYS A 103 -25.07 -2.56 -15.65
C LYS A 103 -25.20 -1.68 -14.39
N ASN A 104 -24.74 -2.16 -13.24
CA ASN A 104 -24.88 -1.46 -11.97
C ASN A 104 -23.92 -0.28 -11.83
N LYS A 105 -24.16 0.55 -10.83
CA LYS A 105 -23.28 1.66 -10.44
C LYS A 105 -22.44 1.27 -9.21
N VAL A 106 -21.29 1.90 -9.10
CA VAL A 106 -20.33 1.70 -8.01
C VAL A 106 -20.09 3.03 -7.32
N ILE A 107 -20.01 2.98 -5.99
CA ILE A 107 -19.54 4.10 -5.17
C ILE A 107 -18.14 3.77 -4.64
N CYS A 108 -17.25 4.74 -4.71
CA CYS A 108 -15.91 4.62 -4.19
C CYS A 108 -15.61 5.79 -3.25
N ALA A 109 -15.19 5.48 -2.02
CA ALA A 109 -14.66 6.50 -1.12
C ALA A 109 -13.29 6.98 -1.62
N LEU A 110 -13.12 8.28 -1.75
CA LEU A 110 -11.89 8.90 -2.19
C LEU A 110 -11.31 9.74 -1.06
N SER A 111 -10.17 9.33 -0.51
CA SER A 111 -9.48 10.06 0.56
C SER A 111 -8.44 11.06 0.04
N GLY A 112 -8.08 10.98 -1.24
CA GLY A 112 -6.93 11.72 -1.81
C GLY A 112 -5.58 11.03 -1.62
N GLY A 113 -5.50 9.98 -0.79
CA GLY A 113 -4.30 9.14 -0.66
C GLY A 113 -4.04 8.26 -1.89
N VAL A 114 -2.84 7.69 -1.97
CA VAL A 114 -2.39 6.90 -3.13
C VAL A 114 -3.32 5.73 -3.41
N ASP A 115 -3.67 4.93 -2.40
CA ASP A 115 -4.46 3.71 -2.58
C ASP A 115 -5.85 4.00 -3.14
N SER A 116 -6.59 4.92 -2.51
CA SER A 116 -7.92 5.33 -2.98
C SER A 116 -7.88 5.94 -4.38
N SER A 117 -6.81 6.64 -4.71
CA SER A 117 -6.60 7.24 -6.04
C SER A 117 -6.37 6.19 -7.11
N VAL A 118 -5.58 5.15 -6.81
CA VAL A 118 -5.33 4.02 -7.73
C VAL A 118 -6.63 3.24 -7.96
N VAL A 119 -7.36 2.94 -6.88
CA VAL A 119 -8.66 2.24 -6.97
C VAL A 119 -9.64 3.03 -7.81
N ALA A 120 -9.84 4.33 -7.54
CA ALA A 120 -10.74 5.19 -8.30
C ALA A 120 -10.36 5.25 -9.79
N GLN A 121 -9.05 5.29 -10.10
CA GLN A 121 -8.59 5.34 -11.49
C GLN A 121 -8.77 4.00 -12.21
N LEU A 122 -8.55 2.87 -11.55
CA LEU A 122 -8.80 1.53 -12.11
C LEU A 122 -10.29 1.33 -12.37
N LEU A 123 -11.14 1.67 -11.39
CA LEU A 123 -12.59 1.63 -11.54
C LEU A 123 -13.07 2.54 -12.67
N ASN A 124 -12.54 3.77 -12.77
CA ASN A 124 -12.92 4.67 -13.86
C ASN A 124 -12.56 4.10 -15.24
N LYS A 125 -11.40 3.44 -15.36
CA LYS A 125 -11.02 2.75 -16.60
C LYS A 125 -11.91 1.54 -16.90
N ALA A 126 -12.37 0.83 -15.87
CA ALA A 126 -13.22 -0.34 -16.04
C ALA A 126 -14.66 0.01 -16.39
N ILE A 127 -15.27 0.95 -15.66
CA ILE A 127 -16.72 1.18 -15.70
C ILE A 127 -17.14 2.63 -16.04
N GLY A 128 -16.18 3.55 -16.16
CA GLY A 128 -16.40 4.93 -16.62
C GLY A 128 -17.50 5.67 -15.84
N LYS A 129 -18.51 6.14 -16.53
CA LYS A 129 -19.63 6.93 -15.97
C LYS A 129 -20.47 6.21 -14.90
N LYS A 130 -20.30 4.89 -14.72
CA LYS A 130 -20.98 4.13 -13.65
C LYS A 130 -20.28 4.28 -12.29
N LEU A 131 -19.07 4.84 -12.27
CA LEU A 131 -18.35 5.13 -11.04
C LEU A 131 -18.75 6.48 -10.47
N PHE A 132 -19.06 6.51 -9.18
CA PHE A 132 -19.27 7.71 -8.37
C PHE A 132 -18.26 7.72 -7.23
N CYS A 133 -17.34 8.68 -7.22
CA CYS A 133 -16.42 8.87 -6.12
C CYS A 133 -16.97 9.90 -5.15
N ILE A 134 -16.93 9.60 -3.85
CA ILE A 134 -17.34 10.52 -2.80
C ILE A 134 -16.08 10.96 -2.05
N PHE A 135 -15.81 12.25 -2.05
CA PHE A 135 -14.75 12.88 -1.29
C PHE A 135 -15.36 13.76 -0.19
N VAL A 136 -15.00 13.47 1.05
CA VAL A 136 -15.55 14.17 2.23
C VAL A 136 -14.49 15.09 2.81
N ASN A 137 -14.78 16.40 2.84
CA ASN A 137 -14.03 17.35 3.64
C ASN A 137 -14.49 17.24 5.10
N THR A 138 -13.57 16.81 5.95
CA THR A 138 -13.80 16.63 7.39
C THR A 138 -13.37 17.83 8.24
N GLY A 139 -12.75 18.84 7.62
CA GLY A 139 -12.07 19.92 8.33
C GLY A 139 -10.71 19.52 8.92
N LEU A 140 -10.28 18.25 8.71
CA LEU A 140 -9.00 17.72 9.20
C LEU A 140 -7.99 17.48 8.07
N LEU A 141 -8.29 18.00 6.89
CA LEU A 141 -7.44 17.86 5.70
C LEU A 141 -6.20 18.76 5.80
N ARG A 142 -5.17 18.41 5.04
CA ARG A 142 -4.00 19.28 4.87
C ARG A 142 -4.38 20.53 4.08
N LYS A 143 -3.63 21.59 4.26
CA LYS A 143 -3.82 22.84 3.51
C LYS A 143 -3.88 22.59 2.01
N ASN A 144 -4.94 23.03 1.36
CA ASN A 144 -5.21 22.90 -0.08
C ASN A 144 -5.40 21.47 -0.60
N GLU A 145 -5.48 20.44 0.25
CA GLU A 145 -5.65 19.05 -0.16
C GLU A 145 -6.96 18.84 -0.92
N GLU A 146 -8.07 19.41 -0.43
CA GLU A 146 -9.38 19.35 -1.09
C GLU A 146 -9.34 19.93 -2.51
N ILE A 147 -8.67 21.07 -2.69
CA ILE A 147 -8.55 21.74 -3.99
C ILE A 147 -7.80 20.85 -4.97
N GLN A 148 -6.70 20.22 -4.51
CA GLN A 148 -5.91 19.31 -5.33
C GLN A 148 -6.72 18.07 -5.73
N VAL A 149 -7.45 17.46 -4.79
CA VAL A 149 -8.29 16.29 -5.07
C VAL A 149 -9.37 16.64 -6.08
N VAL A 150 -10.14 17.70 -5.85
CA VAL A 150 -11.22 18.12 -6.75
C VAL A 150 -10.66 18.44 -8.16
N LYS A 151 -9.55 19.19 -8.24
CA LYS A 151 -8.90 19.54 -9.52
C LYS A 151 -8.44 18.27 -10.26
N THR A 152 -7.84 17.33 -9.56
CA THR A 152 -7.32 16.10 -10.16
C THR A 152 -8.43 15.19 -10.64
N PHE A 153 -9.37 14.85 -9.78
CA PHE A 153 -10.35 13.81 -10.08
C PHE A 153 -11.49 14.34 -10.94
N LYS A 154 -12.01 15.52 -10.67
CA LYS A 154 -13.12 16.10 -11.45
C LYS A 154 -12.66 16.71 -12.76
N LYS A 155 -11.59 17.53 -12.76
CA LYS A 155 -11.15 18.27 -13.95
C LYS A 155 -10.23 17.45 -14.86
N LYS A 156 -9.18 16.80 -14.30
CA LYS A 156 -8.20 16.06 -15.12
C LYS A 156 -8.70 14.67 -15.50
N LEU A 157 -9.21 13.90 -14.53
CA LEU A 157 -9.63 12.50 -14.74
C LEU A 157 -11.09 12.36 -15.14
N LYS A 158 -11.89 13.45 -15.12
CA LYS A 158 -13.31 13.49 -15.50
C LYS A 158 -14.15 12.40 -14.79
N ILE A 159 -13.83 12.10 -13.55
CA ILE A 159 -14.55 11.15 -12.71
C ILE A 159 -15.79 11.85 -12.13
N ASN A 160 -16.91 11.14 -12.00
CA ASN A 160 -18.09 11.66 -11.29
C ASN A 160 -17.75 11.80 -9.80
N LEU A 161 -17.26 12.97 -9.42
CA LEU A 161 -16.85 13.28 -8.06
C LEU A 161 -17.96 14.04 -7.33
N ILE A 162 -18.43 13.48 -6.24
CA ILE A 162 -19.32 14.10 -5.27
C ILE A 162 -18.44 14.66 -4.14
N TYR A 163 -18.36 15.96 -4.07
CA TYR A 163 -17.69 16.66 -2.96
C TYR A 163 -18.70 16.92 -1.85
N VAL A 164 -18.34 16.51 -0.63
CA VAL A 164 -19.17 16.69 0.56
C VAL A 164 -18.39 17.51 1.57
N ASN A 165 -18.87 18.71 1.86
CA ASN A 165 -18.35 19.47 2.99
C ASN A 165 -19.09 19.03 4.26
N ALA A 166 -18.38 18.33 5.14
CA ALA A 166 -18.90 17.86 6.43
C ALA A 166 -18.07 18.39 7.62
N GLU A 167 -17.24 19.41 7.39
CA GLU A 167 -16.35 19.99 8.38
C GLU A 167 -17.05 20.26 9.72
N ASN A 168 -18.14 21.01 9.70
CA ASN A 168 -18.88 21.35 10.92
C ASN A 168 -19.44 20.12 11.66
N GLU A 169 -19.84 19.07 10.91
CA GLU A 169 -20.36 17.82 11.48
C GLU A 169 -19.26 17.05 12.21
N PHE A 170 -18.06 16.97 11.62
CA PHE A 170 -16.90 16.32 12.23
C PHE A 170 -16.37 17.10 13.42
N LEU A 171 -16.11 18.38 13.27
CA LEU A 171 -15.55 19.21 14.34
C LEU A 171 -16.47 19.23 15.57
N ARG A 172 -17.79 19.37 15.38
CA ARG A 172 -18.76 19.31 16.50
C ARG A 172 -18.72 17.98 17.25
N LYS A 173 -18.58 16.84 16.53
CA LYS A 173 -18.53 15.50 17.15
C LYS A 173 -17.18 15.20 17.82
N LEU A 174 -16.12 15.85 17.40
CA LEU A 174 -14.79 15.69 17.96
C LEU A 174 -14.49 16.68 19.11
N ASN A 175 -15.36 17.65 19.30
CA ASN A 175 -15.20 18.63 20.38
C ASN A 175 -15.14 17.92 21.74
N ASN A 176 -14.18 18.32 22.58
CA ASN A 176 -13.92 17.77 23.92
C ASN A 176 -13.58 16.26 23.95
N VAL A 177 -13.23 15.65 22.81
CA VAL A 177 -12.73 14.28 22.76
C VAL A 177 -11.20 14.33 22.74
N SER A 178 -10.53 13.92 23.83
CA SER A 178 -9.06 13.86 23.91
C SER A 178 -8.49 12.51 23.45
N ASP A 179 -9.17 11.44 23.77
CA ASP A 179 -8.72 10.07 23.49
C ASP A 179 -8.60 9.76 21.99
N PRO A 180 -7.42 9.35 21.48
CA PRO A 180 -7.19 9.12 20.07
C PRO A 180 -8.05 7.99 19.48
N GLU A 181 -8.30 6.93 20.24
CA GLU A 181 -9.09 5.80 19.76
C GLU A 181 -10.58 6.15 19.67
N LYS A 182 -11.10 6.94 20.60
CA LYS A 182 -12.45 7.50 20.51
C LYS A 182 -12.58 8.43 19.30
N LYS A 183 -11.59 9.29 19.05
CA LYS A 183 -11.56 10.13 17.84
C LYS A 183 -11.64 9.28 16.58
N ARG A 184 -10.81 8.26 16.48
CA ARG A 184 -10.77 7.36 15.32
C ARG A 184 -12.13 6.69 15.06
N LYS A 185 -12.78 6.20 16.12
CA LYS A 185 -14.12 5.58 16.02
C LYS A 185 -15.20 6.58 15.59
N ILE A 186 -15.19 7.80 16.14
CA ILE A 186 -16.13 8.87 15.74
C ILE A 186 -15.96 9.21 14.27
N ILE A 187 -14.72 9.44 13.83
CA ILE A 187 -14.41 9.75 12.44
C ILE A 187 -14.91 8.64 11.51
N GLY A 188 -14.57 7.38 11.80
CA GLY A 188 -14.98 6.23 10.97
C GLY A 188 -16.51 6.11 10.88
N ASN A 189 -17.22 6.22 11.99
CA ASN A 189 -18.68 6.14 12.02
C ASN A 189 -19.35 7.29 11.24
N LEU A 190 -18.81 8.50 11.32
CA LEU A 190 -19.33 9.62 10.54
C LEU A 190 -19.11 9.44 9.04
N PHE A 191 -17.93 8.96 8.65
CA PHE A 191 -17.66 8.64 7.25
C PHE A 191 -18.68 7.66 6.69
N ILE A 192 -18.94 6.55 7.40
CA ILE A 192 -19.91 5.55 6.96
C ILE A 192 -21.30 6.16 6.81
N LYS A 193 -21.78 6.92 7.80
CA LYS A 193 -23.09 7.58 7.76
C LYS A 193 -23.23 8.57 6.57
N ILE A 194 -22.19 9.36 6.33
CA ILE A 194 -22.18 10.29 5.20
C ILE A 194 -22.18 9.49 3.89
N PHE A 195 -21.36 8.45 3.79
CA PHE A 195 -21.27 7.61 2.63
C PHE A 195 -22.62 6.96 2.29
N GLU A 196 -23.28 6.35 3.26
CA GLU A 196 -24.63 5.77 3.11
C GLU A 196 -25.68 6.81 2.69
N ARG A 197 -25.62 8.02 3.24
CA ARG A 197 -26.53 9.12 2.90
C ARG A 197 -26.43 9.46 1.41
N TYR A 198 -25.24 9.50 0.86
CA TYR A 198 -25.02 9.80 -0.56
C TYR A 198 -25.25 8.58 -1.44
N ALA A 199 -24.95 7.37 -0.96
CA ALA A 199 -25.23 6.12 -1.65
C ALA A 199 -26.73 5.98 -1.99
N LYS A 200 -27.59 6.25 -1.01
CA LYS A 200 -29.06 6.18 -1.17
C LYS A 200 -29.62 7.16 -2.22
N ARG A 201 -28.87 8.23 -2.54
CA ARG A 201 -29.29 9.21 -3.55
C ARG A 201 -29.00 8.79 -4.99
N ILE A 202 -28.17 7.80 -5.18
CA ILE A 202 -27.74 7.34 -6.50
C ILE A 202 -28.52 6.09 -6.86
N LYS A 203 -29.41 6.16 -7.85
CA LYS A 203 -30.19 5.00 -8.32
C LYS A 203 -29.27 3.92 -8.90
N ASN A 204 -29.61 2.65 -8.69
CA ASN A 204 -28.91 1.46 -9.21
C ASN A 204 -27.46 1.30 -8.71
N VAL A 205 -27.16 1.76 -7.51
CA VAL A 205 -25.90 1.43 -6.83
C VAL A 205 -26.02 0.05 -6.20
N LYS A 206 -25.05 -0.81 -6.48
CA LYS A 206 -24.98 -2.17 -5.93
C LYS A 206 -23.67 -2.40 -5.17
N PHE A 207 -22.61 -1.66 -5.48
CA PHE A 207 -21.29 -1.80 -4.91
C PHE A 207 -20.77 -0.45 -4.43
#